data_045f905faf75bb2d34dd2548d167fbb1
#
_entry.id   045f905faf75bb2d34dd2548d167fbb1
#
_cell.length_a   1.000
_cell.length_b   1.000
_cell.length_c   1.000
_cell.angle_alpha   90.00
_cell.angle_beta   90.00
_cell.angle_gamma   90.00
#
_symmetry.space_group_name_H-M   'P 1'
#
loop_
_entity.id
_entity.type
_entity.pdbx_description
1 polymer ?
#
loop_
_entity_poly.entity_id
_entity_poly.type
_entity_poly.pdbx_seq_one_letter_code
_entity_poly.pdbx_strand_id
1 'polypeptide(L)' 'DRVYLGKVKRITDFGAFVEIFPGTDGLIHISHLAEGHVDRVEDVVSEGDEVLAKCIDIDPTGRVRLSRKEALVDVASAGE' A
#
# COMPACT_ATOMS: atom_id res chain seq x y z
N ASP A 1 1.50 -12.44 0.91
CA ASP A 1 2.28 -12.29 2.15
C ASP A 1 3.66 -11.70 1.96
N ARG A 2 3.96 -11.21 0.79
CA ARG A 2 5.25 -10.58 0.53
C ARG A 2 5.12 -9.07 0.58
N VAL A 3 6.22 -8.42 1.00
CA VAL A 3 6.35 -6.98 0.95
C VAL A 3 6.99 -6.61 -0.38
N TYR A 4 6.39 -5.65 -1.07
CA TYR A 4 6.89 -5.17 -2.36
C TYR A 4 7.16 -3.68 -2.26
N LEU A 5 8.16 -3.23 -3.01
CA LEU A 5 8.36 -1.80 -3.21
C LEU A 5 7.52 -1.39 -4.42
N GLY A 6 6.50 -0.60 -4.18
CA GLY A 6 5.60 -0.15 -5.22
C GLY A 6 5.66 1.35 -5.41
N LYS A 7 5.12 1.80 -6.52
CA LYS A 7 5.07 3.23 -6.83
C LYS A 7 3.62 3.69 -6.83
N VAL A 8 3.35 4.77 -6.12
CA VAL A 8 2.01 5.34 -6.06
C VAL A 8 1.66 5.93 -7.42
N LYS A 9 0.66 5.36 -8.07
CA LYS A 9 0.21 5.80 -9.40
C LYS A 9 -0.93 6.78 -9.31
N ARG A 10 -1.80 6.61 -8.33
CA ARG A 10 -3.01 7.42 -8.21
C ARG A 10 -3.46 7.47 -6.77
N ILE A 11 -3.98 8.60 -6.37
CA ILE A 11 -4.54 8.80 -5.04
C ILE A 11 -6.04 9.07 -5.18
N THR A 12 -6.82 8.41 -4.34
CA THR A 12 -8.26 8.61 -4.25
C THR A 12 -8.64 8.93 -2.81
N ASP A 13 -9.92 9.26 -2.57
CA ASP A 13 -10.39 9.59 -1.22
C ASP A 13 -10.33 8.40 -0.27
N PHE A 14 -10.36 7.19 -0.79
CA PHE A 14 -10.41 5.97 0.02
C PHE A 14 -9.10 5.20 0.07
N GLY A 15 -8.09 5.61 -0.69
CA GLY A 15 -6.81 4.92 -0.67
C GLY A 15 -5.90 5.35 -1.80
N ALA A 16 -4.85 4.56 -2.01
CA ALA A 16 -3.87 4.82 -3.05
C ALA A 16 -3.70 3.60 -3.93
N PHE A 17 -3.63 3.82 -5.24
CA PHE A 17 -3.29 2.76 -6.20
C PHE A 17 -1.78 2.74 -6.36
N VAL A 18 -1.21 1.57 -6.12
CA VAL A 18 0.24 1.37 -6.13
C VAL A 18 0.58 0.27 -7.13
N GLU A 19 1.49 0.56 -8.03
CA GLU A 19 1.99 -0.42 -8.98
C GLU A 19 3.15 -1.18 -8.34
N ILE A 20 2.98 -2.48 -8.15
CA ILE A 20 4.02 -3.34 -7.56
C ILE A 20 4.85 -4.05 -8.62
N PHE A 21 4.26 -4.30 -9.79
CA PHE A 21 4.95 -4.84 -10.98
C PHE A 21 4.42 -4.10 -12.19
N PRO A 22 5.17 -4.05 -13.29
CA PRO A 22 4.65 -3.49 -14.53
C PRO A 22 3.31 -4.15 -14.90
N GLY A 23 2.28 -3.32 -14.99
CA GLY A 23 0.94 -3.80 -15.33
C GLY A 23 0.14 -4.39 -14.17
N THR A 24 0.69 -4.43 -12.97
CA THR A 24 -0.02 -4.95 -11.78
C THR A 24 -0.15 -3.87 -10.72
N ASP A 25 -1.36 -3.39 -10.54
CA ASP A 25 -1.68 -2.37 -9.55
C ASP A 25 -2.43 -2.98 -8.38
N GLY A 26 -2.12 -2.52 -7.19
CA GLY A 26 -2.85 -2.89 -5.98
C GLY A 26 -3.42 -1.64 -5.33
N LEU A 27 -4.37 -1.85 -4.43
CA LEU A 27 -4.98 -0.77 -3.67
C LEU A 27 -4.56 -0.85 -2.21
N ILE A 28 -4.06 0.26 -1.69
CA ILE A 28 -3.86 0.43 -0.26
C ILE A 28 -5.04 1.27 0.25
N HIS A 29 -5.92 0.66 1.02
CA HIS A 29 -7.03 1.38 1.63
C HIS A 29 -6.49 2.39 2.64
N ILE A 30 -7.22 3.50 2.83
CA ILE A 30 -6.79 4.56 3.74
C ILE A 30 -6.51 4.05 5.16
N SER A 31 -7.25 3.05 5.62
CA SER A 31 -7.04 2.45 6.94
C SER A 31 -5.75 1.63 7.04
N HIS A 32 -5.15 1.29 5.91
CA HIS A 32 -3.91 0.49 5.83
C HIS A 32 -2.69 1.31 5.42
N LEU A 33 -2.84 2.63 5.27
CA LEU A 33 -1.72 3.49 4.87
C LEU A 33 -0.75 3.74 6.01
N ALA A 34 -1.25 3.84 7.23
CA ALA A 34 -0.42 4.10 8.41
C ALA A 34 -1.16 3.64 9.65
N GLU A 35 -0.42 3.47 10.74
CA GLU A 35 -1.05 3.24 12.03
C GLU A 35 -1.73 4.52 12.50
N GLY A 36 -2.90 4.36 13.13
CA GLY A 36 -3.66 5.49 13.61
C GLY A 36 -4.54 6.10 12.54
N HIS A 37 -5.08 7.26 12.85
CA HIS A 37 -6.04 7.92 12.00
C HIS A 37 -5.36 8.67 10.84
N VAL A 38 -5.88 8.47 9.64
CA VAL A 38 -5.41 9.17 8.45
C VAL A 38 -6.58 9.97 7.89
N ASP A 39 -6.47 11.28 7.89
CA ASP A 39 -7.53 12.16 7.39
C ASP A 39 -7.57 12.19 5.87
N ARG A 40 -6.40 12.27 5.26
CA ARG A 40 -6.26 12.33 3.80
C ARG A 40 -5.15 11.41 3.35
N VAL A 41 -5.39 10.76 2.22
CA VAL A 41 -4.38 9.86 1.64
C VAL A 41 -3.11 10.63 1.29
N GLU A 42 -3.25 11.81 0.73
CA GLU A 42 -2.11 12.62 0.32
C GLU A 42 -1.28 13.17 1.50
N ASP A 43 -1.79 13.08 2.72
CA ASP A 43 -1.00 13.42 3.90
C ASP A 43 0.05 12.36 4.23
N VAL A 44 -0.13 11.15 3.72
CA VAL A 44 0.75 10.03 3.98
C VAL A 44 1.63 9.73 2.78
N VAL A 45 1.04 9.73 1.59
CA VAL A 45 1.73 9.40 0.34
C VAL A 45 1.33 10.39 -0.75
N SER A 46 2.21 10.53 -1.74
CA SER A 46 1.95 11.38 -2.91
C SER A 46 2.11 10.57 -4.18
N GLU A 47 1.47 11.01 -5.25
CA GLU A 47 1.64 10.37 -6.56
C GLU A 47 3.12 10.40 -6.95
N GLY A 48 3.62 9.27 -7.40
CA GLY A 48 5.02 9.11 -7.76
C GLY A 48 5.92 8.66 -6.64
N ASP A 49 5.42 8.61 -5.40
CA ASP A 49 6.19 8.13 -4.26
C ASP A 49 6.42 6.62 -4.35
N GLU A 50 7.56 6.17 -3.85
CA GLU A 50 7.81 4.76 -3.67
C GLU A 50 7.45 4.38 -2.25
N VAL A 51 6.67 3.33 -2.08
CA VAL A 51 6.21 2.87 -0.78
C VAL A 51 6.35 1.36 -0.68
N LEU A 52 6.61 0.89 0.53
CA LEU A 52 6.55 -0.53 0.82
C LEU A 52 5.09 -0.92 1.03
N ALA A 53 4.70 -2.03 0.43
CA ALA A 53 3.33 -2.52 0.54
C ALA A 53 3.33 -4.03 0.64
N LYS A 54 2.57 -4.55 1.59
CA LYS A 54 2.42 -5.99 1.77
C LYS A 54 1.12 -6.44 1.11
N CYS A 55 1.20 -7.50 0.33
CA CYS A 55 0.01 -8.12 -0.23
C CYS A 55 -0.73 -8.87 0.89
N ILE A 56 -1.91 -8.40 1.23
CA ILE A 56 -2.69 -8.99 2.32
C ILE A 56 -3.83 -9.87 1.80
N ASP A 57 -4.26 -9.63 0.55
CA ASP A 57 -5.35 -10.40 -0.03
C ASP A 57 -5.40 -10.17 -1.52
N ILE A 58 -6.05 -11.08 -2.23
CA ILE A 58 -6.36 -10.92 -3.64
C ILE A 58 -7.87 -11.06 -3.80
N ASP A 59 -8.48 -10.00 -4.30
CA ASP A 59 -9.91 -9.93 -4.54
C ASP A 59 -10.32 -11.00 -5.58
N PRO A 60 -11.53 -11.57 -5.49
CA PRO A 60 -12.04 -12.48 -6.52
C PRO A 60 -12.02 -11.91 -7.93
N THR A 61 -12.03 -10.59 -8.07
CA THR A 61 -11.90 -9.94 -9.38
C THR A 61 -10.47 -9.86 -9.87
N GLY A 62 -9.50 -10.35 -9.09
CA GLY A 62 -8.08 -10.32 -9.44
C GLY A 62 -7.36 -9.06 -8.97
N ARG A 63 -8.02 -8.20 -8.24
CA ARG A 63 -7.42 -6.98 -7.72
C ARG A 63 -6.62 -7.29 -6.45
N VAL A 64 -5.39 -6.79 -6.38
CA VAL A 64 -4.52 -7.01 -5.22
C VAL A 64 -4.82 -5.97 -4.16
N ARG A 65 -4.97 -6.43 -2.92
CA ARG A 65 -5.11 -5.55 -1.76
C ARG A 65 -3.77 -5.47 -1.06
N LEU A 66 -3.34 -4.25 -0.80
CA LEU A 66 -2.04 -3.99 -0.21
C LEU A 66 -2.21 -3.27 1.13
N SER A 67 -1.20 -3.41 2.00
CA SER A 67 -1.16 -2.70 3.27
C SER A 67 0.24 -2.15 3.51
N ARG A 68 0.36 -0.84 3.57
CA ARG A 68 1.60 -0.17 3.93
C ARG A 68 1.87 -0.36 5.43
N LYS A 69 0.83 -0.26 6.23
CA LYS A 69 0.90 -0.45 7.68
C LYS A 69 1.53 -1.79 8.05
N GLU A 70 1.06 -2.88 7.43
CA GLU A 70 1.60 -4.22 7.70
C GLU A 70 2.98 -4.41 7.12
N ALA A 71 3.27 -3.77 5.99
CA ALA A 71 4.61 -3.80 5.41
C ALA A 71 5.62 -3.18 6.35
N LEU A 72 5.27 -2.06 6.97
CA LEU A 72 6.15 -1.38 7.93
C LEU A 72 6.40 -2.25 9.16
N VAL A 73 5.39 -2.95 9.64
CA VAL A 73 5.52 -3.87 10.77
C VAL A 73 6.46 -5.03 10.42
N ASP A 74 6.27 -5.63 9.25
CA ASP A 74 7.11 -6.74 8.79
C ASP A 74 8.57 -6.33 8.64
N VAL A 75 8.82 -5.17 8.07
CA VAL A 75 10.18 -4.65 7.89
C VAL A 75 10.83 -4.38 9.24
N ALA A 76 10.09 -3.80 10.18
CA ALA A 76 10.59 -3.54 11.52
C ALA A 76 10.94 -4.85 12.24
N SER A 77 10.10 -5.87 12.09
CA SER A 77 10.36 -7.18 12.69
C SER A 77 11.54 -7.88 12.06
N ALA A 78 11.70 -7.77 10.75
CA ALA A 78 12.81 -8.40 10.03
C ALA A 78 14.15 -7.73 10.32
N GLY A 79 14.13 -6.47 10.76
CA GLY A 79 15.33 -5.73 11.09
C GLY A 79 15.97 -6.12 12.42
N GLU A 80 15.28 -6.94 13.16
CA GLU A 80 15.79 -7.45 14.43
C GLU A 80 16.59 -8.73 14.20
#